data_db0c9a87ff25bfe99621b796d7a5f4e3
#
_entry.id   db0c9a87ff25bfe99621b796d7a5f4e3
#
_cell.length_a   1.000
_cell.length_b   1.000
_cell.length_c   1.000
_cell.angle_alpha   90.00
_cell.angle_beta   90.00
_cell.angle_gamma   90.00
#
_symmetry.space_group_name_H-M   'P 1'
#
loop_
_entity.id
_entity.type
_entity.pdbx_description
1 polymer ?
#
loop_
_entity_poly.entity_id
_entity_poly.type
_entity_poly.pdbx_seq_one_letter_code
_entity_poly.pdbx_strand_id
1 'polypeptide(L)'
;MTEVRDVDETVTGPLAGIRVIDLTSMISGPVATMMLADQGADVIKVESLAGDLVRGAGPNRSGITSTFISSNRSKRSLALNLKTAEGAEILRDLLSTADVMVQNFRPGTIERMGFGEAAVRALREDIIYVSISGFGEDGPFAHQRVYDPVIQALSGLAAIQADGETGRPKMIRTIIPDKTTAVTAAQAITAALFARERTRKGQHVKLAMLDTMVAYLWPEGMAGMTLVGREVKAQRAQLSPDLIFATTDGYITAGAVSNIEWEGLCKALDRQEWLDDERFATVNDRAVNATLRLAMTGEVLATNSSEYWLARLDAQGVPCAPVLSREDVLTHPQIEANGLLSEYEHPIAGRIRQPRPAARFDQTPSAIQRHAPALGEHNAELLEELGYNQQRRQQLIDAGVIEKG
;
A
#
# COMPACT_ATOMS: atom_id res chain seq x y z
N MET A 1 16.06 33.01 0.82
CA MET A 1 17.04 32.05 0.27
C MET A 1 16.94 30.85 1.22
N THR A 2 16.22 29.82 0.81
CA THR A 2 16.14 28.57 1.56
C THR A 2 17.52 27.91 1.49
N GLU A 3 18.17 27.72 2.64
CA GLU A 3 19.40 26.95 2.73
C GLU A 3 19.15 25.57 2.11
N VAL A 4 19.87 25.27 1.06
CA VAL A 4 19.95 23.91 0.50
C VAL A 4 20.64 23.10 1.59
N ARG A 5 19.92 22.18 2.25
CA ARG A 5 20.54 21.23 3.18
C ARG A 5 21.55 20.41 2.41
N ASP A 6 22.75 20.25 2.97
CA ASP A 6 23.72 19.29 2.44
C ASP A 6 23.03 17.90 2.44
N VAL A 7 22.83 17.38 1.24
CA VAL A 7 22.28 16.04 1.05
C VAL A 7 23.41 15.08 1.41
N ASP A 8 23.17 14.19 2.37
CA ASP A 8 24.09 13.08 2.65
C ASP A 8 24.30 12.30 1.32
N GLU A 9 25.50 12.33 0.77
CA GLU A 9 25.83 11.70 -0.52
C GLU A 9 25.55 10.19 -0.54
N THR A 10 25.29 9.59 0.62
CA THR A 10 24.94 8.16 0.76
C THR A 10 23.46 7.87 0.55
N VAL A 11 22.55 8.85 0.69
CA VAL A 11 21.11 8.67 0.51
C VAL A 11 20.73 8.89 -0.95
N THR A 12 20.20 7.84 -1.58
CA THR A 12 19.77 7.88 -2.98
C THR A 12 18.25 7.81 -3.09
N GLY A 13 17.71 8.48 -4.11
CA GLY A 13 16.27 8.43 -4.39
C GLY A 13 15.72 9.78 -4.87
N PRO A 14 14.56 9.79 -5.54
CA PRO A 14 13.96 11.01 -6.10
C PRO A 14 13.47 11.99 -5.03
N LEU A 15 13.36 11.56 -3.76
CA LEU A 15 12.95 12.40 -2.64
C LEU A 15 14.11 12.71 -1.66
N ALA A 16 15.36 12.52 -2.09
CA ALA A 16 16.52 12.90 -1.27
C ALA A 16 16.45 14.38 -0.89
N GLY A 17 16.71 14.68 0.39
CA GLY A 17 16.59 16.03 0.96
C GLY A 17 15.20 16.44 1.45
N ILE A 18 14.15 15.63 1.21
CA ILE A 18 12.80 15.84 1.76
C ILE A 18 12.73 15.22 3.16
N ARG A 19 12.28 15.99 4.16
CA ARG A 19 12.03 15.50 5.52
C ARG A 19 10.55 15.33 5.79
N VAL A 20 10.16 14.13 6.24
CA VAL A 20 8.78 13.73 6.54
C VAL A 20 8.64 13.38 8.01
N ILE A 21 7.73 14.05 8.71
CA ILE A 21 7.36 13.69 10.08
C ILE A 21 6.14 12.78 10.03
N ASP A 22 6.34 11.55 10.43
CA ASP A 22 5.36 10.46 10.40
C ASP A 22 4.76 10.26 11.80
N LEU A 23 3.57 10.78 12.05
CA LEU A 23 2.77 10.58 13.26
C LEU A 23 1.74 9.46 13.10
N THR A 24 1.85 8.67 12.02
CA THR A 24 0.87 7.63 11.70
C THR A 24 1.12 6.33 12.47
N SER A 25 0.07 5.52 12.57
CA SER A 25 0.12 4.20 13.18
C SER A 25 -0.61 3.16 12.34
N MET A 26 -0.46 1.90 12.65
CA MET A 26 -1.02 0.74 11.97
C MET A 26 -0.39 0.51 10.60
N ILE A 27 -1.15 0.64 9.49
CA ILE A 27 -0.69 0.21 8.16
C ILE A 27 -0.72 1.33 7.12
N SER A 28 -1.87 1.96 6.86
CA SER A 28 -2.05 2.85 5.70
C SER A 28 -1.05 4.01 5.68
N GLY A 29 -0.96 4.75 6.77
CA GLY A 29 0.02 5.84 6.92
C GLY A 29 1.47 5.35 6.93
N PRO A 30 1.83 4.38 7.81
CA PRO A 30 3.19 3.86 7.85
C PRO A 30 3.70 3.30 6.52
N VAL A 31 2.88 2.59 5.74
CA VAL A 31 3.28 2.11 4.41
C VAL A 31 3.46 3.26 3.42
N ALA A 32 2.60 4.29 3.48
CA ALA A 32 2.76 5.47 2.65
C ALA A 32 4.11 6.17 2.89
N THR A 33 4.41 6.45 4.16
CA THR A 33 5.66 7.12 4.55
C THR A 33 6.89 6.24 4.34
N MET A 34 6.77 4.89 4.47
CA MET A 34 7.82 3.96 4.08
C MET A 34 8.14 4.05 2.58
N MET A 35 7.12 4.17 1.72
CA MET A 35 7.35 4.34 0.27
C MET A 35 8.13 5.62 -0.03
N LEU A 36 7.89 6.70 0.70
CA LEU A 36 8.67 7.93 0.58
C LEU A 36 10.11 7.74 1.10
N ALA A 37 10.28 7.03 2.21
CA ALA A 37 11.58 6.70 2.78
C ALA A 37 12.44 5.84 1.82
N ASP A 38 11.84 4.82 1.20
CA ASP A 38 12.49 4.00 0.18
C ASP A 38 12.90 4.82 -1.08
N GLN A 39 12.26 5.97 -1.29
CA GLN A 39 12.59 6.93 -2.34
C GLN A 39 13.56 8.03 -1.87
N GLY A 40 14.20 7.86 -0.71
CA GLY A 40 15.26 8.73 -0.21
C GLY A 40 14.80 9.86 0.73
N ALA A 41 13.50 9.96 1.07
CA ALA A 41 13.07 10.93 2.06
C ALA A 41 13.59 10.58 3.47
N ASP A 42 14.01 11.57 4.25
CA ASP A 42 14.31 11.45 5.67
C ASP A 42 13.01 11.35 6.47
N VAL A 43 12.52 10.14 6.70
CA VAL A 43 11.26 9.90 7.39
C VAL A 43 11.52 9.63 8.87
N ILE A 44 11.01 10.50 9.72
CA ILE A 44 11.09 10.39 11.18
C ILE A 44 9.72 9.96 11.70
N LYS A 45 9.65 8.71 12.16
CA LYS A 45 8.45 8.16 12.80
C LYS A 45 8.44 8.57 14.27
N VAL A 46 7.47 9.40 14.63
CA VAL A 46 7.24 9.84 16.02
C VAL A 46 6.18 8.95 16.65
N GLU A 47 6.55 8.26 17.71
CA GLU A 47 5.71 7.30 18.43
C GLU A 47 5.54 7.71 19.88
N SER A 48 4.45 7.27 20.51
CA SER A 48 4.37 7.31 21.98
C SER A 48 5.41 6.38 22.59
N LEU A 49 5.71 6.53 23.90
CA LEU A 49 6.61 5.61 24.62
C LEU A 49 6.14 4.15 24.60
N ALA A 50 4.86 3.89 24.34
CA ALA A 50 4.34 2.53 24.17
C ALA A 50 4.55 1.97 22.73
N GLY A 51 4.99 2.80 21.79
CA GLY A 51 5.16 2.44 20.40
C GLY A 51 3.85 2.29 19.62
N ASP A 52 3.99 1.96 18.33
CA ASP A 52 2.89 1.62 17.44
C ASP A 52 2.34 0.23 17.80
N LEU A 53 1.02 0.05 17.73
CA LEU A 53 0.34 -1.22 18.03
C LEU A 53 0.87 -2.38 17.20
N VAL A 54 1.30 -2.15 15.96
CA VAL A 54 1.85 -3.21 15.10
C VAL A 54 3.23 -3.69 15.54
N ARG A 55 3.90 -3.03 16.49
CA ARG A 55 5.12 -3.57 17.12
C ARG A 55 4.84 -4.85 17.90
N GLY A 56 3.61 -4.98 18.46
CA GLY A 56 3.18 -6.13 19.25
C GLY A 56 2.22 -7.09 18.55
N ALA A 57 1.69 -6.74 17.37
CA ALA A 57 0.65 -7.50 16.68
C ALA A 57 1.16 -8.20 15.40
N GLY A 58 1.19 -9.52 15.40
CA GLY A 58 1.60 -10.33 14.24
C GLY A 58 2.76 -11.29 14.51
N PRO A 59 3.27 -11.99 13.49
CA PRO A 59 4.45 -12.85 13.61
C PRO A 59 5.63 -12.05 14.15
N ASN A 60 6.22 -12.54 15.26
CA ASN A 60 7.21 -11.82 16.05
C ASN A 60 8.51 -12.64 16.14
N ARG A 61 9.65 -11.95 16.09
CA ARG A 61 10.96 -12.48 16.41
C ARG A 61 11.70 -11.45 17.28
N SER A 62 12.13 -11.88 18.48
CA SER A 62 12.92 -11.04 19.41
C SER A 62 12.29 -9.69 19.76
N GLY A 63 10.94 -9.61 19.83
CA GLY A 63 10.22 -8.39 20.22
C GLY A 63 9.85 -7.45 19.09
N ILE A 64 10.17 -7.78 17.83
CA ILE A 64 9.73 -7.00 16.67
C ILE A 64 8.91 -7.85 15.71
N THR A 65 7.82 -7.31 15.17
CA THR A 65 6.92 -8.04 14.26
C THR A 65 7.31 -7.86 12.80
N SER A 66 7.05 -8.88 11.99
CA SER A 66 7.24 -8.80 10.54
C SER A 66 6.37 -7.72 9.89
N THR A 67 5.19 -7.44 10.46
CA THR A 67 4.30 -6.38 10.01
C THR A 67 4.94 -5.00 10.22
N PHE A 68 5.52 -4.75 11.41
CA PHE A 68 6.23 -3.50 11.68
C PHE A 68 7.44 -3.34 10.75
N ILE A 69 8.27 -4.38 10.62
CA ILE A 69 9.43 -4.40 9.72
C ILE A 69 9.02 -4.04 8.29
N SER A 70 7.94 -4.65 7.78
CA SER A 70 7.49 -4.46 6.39
C SER A 70 6.80 -3.12 6.13
N SER A 71 6.44 -2.37 7.17
CA SER A 71 5.75 -1.07 7.06
C SER A 71 6.60 0.12 7.48
N ASN A 72 7.79 -0.11 8.07
CA ASN A 72 8.57 0.97 8.69
C ASN A 72 10.07 0.92 8.39
N ARG A 73 10.51 0.10 7.44
CA ARG A 73 11.90 0.16 6.96
C ARG A 73 12.23 1.54 6.40
N SER A 74 13.49 1.84 6.31
CA SER A 74 14.03 3.11 5.81
C SER A 74 13.70 4.35 6.66
N LYS A 75 13.08 4.18 7.85
CA LYS A 75 12.71 5.28 8.76
C LYS A 75 13.68 5.40 9.92
N ARG A 76 13.72 6.59 10.53
CA ARG A 76 14.24 6.84 11.87
C ARG A 76 13.09 6.85 12.88
N SER A 77 13.32 6.47 14.15
CA SER A 77 12.30 6.44 15.20
C SER A 77 12.63 7.40 16.32
N LEU A 78 11.65 8.21 16.69
CA LEU A 78 11.63 9.07 17.87
C LEU A 78 10.49 8.63 18.81
N ALA A 79 10.82 8.13 20.01
CA ALA A 79 9.82 7.83 21.04
C ALA A 79 9.62 9.04 21.95
N LEU A 80 8.40 9.62 21.97
CA LEU A 80 8.12 10.93 22.53
C LEU A 80 6.80 10.96 23.29
N ASN A 81 6.83 11.45 24.54
CA ASN A 81 5.61 11.68 25.32
C ASN A 81 4.97 13.03 24.97
N LEU A 82 4.10 13.03 23.99
CA LEU A 82 3.38 14.24 23.53
C LEU A 82 2.36 14.79 24.54
N LYS A 83 2.18 14.15 25.70
CA LYS A 83 1.32 14.68 26.77
C LYS A 83 2.06 15.67 27.66
N THR A 84 3.37 15.76 27.58
CA THR A 84 4.20 16.73 28.29
C THR A 84 4.42 18.00 27.46
N ALA A 85 4.68 19.12 28.11
CA ALA A 85 4.98 20.39 27.43
C ALA A 85 6.28 20.29 26.63
N GLU A 86 7.28 19.64 27.20
CA GLU A 86 8.59 19.41 26.56
C GLU A 86 8.48 18.49 25.35
N GLY A 87 7.68 17.43 25.44
CA GLY A 87 7.42 16.55 24.27
C GLY A 87 6.74 17.29 23.15
N ALA A 88 5.77 18.14 23.46
CA ALA A 88 5.13 19.01 22.47
C ALA A 88 6.10 20.05 21.89
N GLU A 89 7.04 20.58 22.68
CA GLU A 89 8.11 21.48 22.22
C GLU A 89 9.02 20.79 21.21
N ILE A 90 9.54 19.60 21.54
CA ILE A 90 10.38 18.80 20.64
C ILE A 90 9.67 18.53 19.31
N LEU A 91 8.37 18.20 19.32
CA LEU A 91 7.63 18.00 18.09
C LEU A 91 7.48 19.30 17.28
N ARG A 92 7.32 20.47 17.92
CA ARG A 92 7.30 21.77 17.20
C ARG A 92 8.64 22.05 16.53
N ASP A 93 9.75 21.85 17.26
CA ASP A 93 11.09 22.02 16.71
C ASP A 93 11.31 21.12 15.50
N LEU A 94 10.90 19.86 15.60
CA LEU A 94 11.00 18.89 14.52
C LEU A 94 10.16 19.32 13.30
N LEU A 95 8.91 19.77 13.52
CA LEU A 95 8.01 20.24 12.46
C LEU A 95 8.51 21.51 11.78
N SER A 96 9.24 22.38 12.47
CA SER A 96 9.85 23.57 11.88
C SER A 96 10.88 23.23 10.80
N THR A 97 11.44 22.01 10.83
CA THR A 97 12.41 21.50 9.84
C THR A 97 11.77 20.61 8.77
N ALA A 98 10.48 20.31 8.88
CA ALA A 98 9.82 19.28 8.07
C ALA A 98 9.26 19.85 6.75
N ASP A 99 9.33 19.05 5.69
CA ASP A 99 8.67 19.32 4.41
C ASP A 99 7.25 18.76 4.35
N VAL A 100 7.04 17.66 5.05
CA VAL A 100 5.76 16.96 5.10
C VAL A 100 5.47 16.52 6.53
N MET A 101 4.23 16.66 6.98
CA MET A 101 3.70 16.01 8.18
C MET A 101 2.56 15.09 7.77
N VAL A 102 2.61 13.83 8.21
CA VAL A 102 1.54 12.85 7.95
C VAL A 102 0.98 12.35 9.27
N GLN A 103 -0.34 12.37 9.40
CA GLN A 103 -1.04 11.86 10.58
C GLN A 103 -2.30 11.05 10.18
N ASN A 104 -2.68 10.06 11.00
CA ASN A 104 -3.91 9.31 10.83
C ASN A 104 -4.70 9.15 12.14
N PHE A 105 -4.63 10.17 13.00
CA PHE A 105 -5.48 10.25 14.18
C PHE A 105 -6.95 10.43 13.80
N ARG A 106 -7.84 10.09 14.72
CA ARG A 106 -9.27 10.40 14.55
C ARG A 106 -9.47 11.91 14.46
N PRO A 107 -10.43 12.38 13.62
CA PRO A 107 -10.72 13.79 13.48
C PRO A 107 -10.85 14.50 14.84
N GLY A 108 -10.27 15.67 14.95
CA GLY A 108 -10.24 16.48 16.16
C GLY A 108 -9.20 16.06 17.21
N THR A 109 -8.50 14.95 17.04
CA THR A 109 -7.47 14.51 18.03
C THR A 109 -6.19 15.31 17.90
N ILE A 110 -5.65 15.44 16.70
CA ILE A 110 -4.41 16.17 16.45
C ILE A 110 -4.56 17.68 16.75
N GLU A 111 -5.73 18.24 16.53
CA GLU A 111 -6.09 19.60 16.87
C GLU A 111 -6.06 19.82 18.39
N ARG A 112 -6.64 18.91 19.18
CA ARG A 112 -6.60 18.96 20.66
C ARG A 112 -5.17 18.82 21.20
N MET A 113 -4.28 18.16 20.47
CA MET A 113 -2.86 18.08 20.82
C MET A 113 -2.09 19.35 20.46
N GLY A 114 -2.71 20.32 19.78
CA GLY A 114 -2.08 21.57 19.35
C GLY A 114 -1.31 21.47 18.02
N PHE A 115 -1.50 20.44 17.24
CA PHE A 115 -0.83 20.18 15.96
C PHE A 115 -1.80 20.06 14.78
N GLY A 116 -2.95 20.74 14.84
CA GLY A 116 -3.84 20.91 13.69
C GLY A 116 -3.16 21.71 12.58
N GLU A 117 -3.71 21.63 11.38
CA GLU A 117 -3.13 22.21 10.15
C GLU A 117 -2.71 23.68 10.32
N ALA A 118 -3.60 24.52 10.84
CA ALA A 118 -3.31 25.93 11.05
C ALA A 118 -2.11 26.19 12.01
N ALA A 119 -2.02 25.40 13.10
CA ALA A 119 -0.92 25.52 14.05
C ALA A 119 0.41 25.08 13.44
N VAL A 120 0.41 23.99 12.66
CA VAL A 120 1.62 23.49 12.01
C VAL A 120 2.07 24.42 10.87
N ARG A 121 1.15 24.99 10.09
CA ARG A 121 1.49 25.98 9.07
C ARG A 121 1.99 27.32 9.65
N ALA A 122 1.62 27.64 10.87
CA ALA A 122 2.21 28.78 11.56
C ALA A 122 3.69 28.57 11.92
N LEU A 123 4.15 27.31 12.07
CA LEU A 123 5.55 26.97 12.24
C LEU A 123 6.30 26.95 10.91
N ARG A 124 5.66 26.43 9.86
CA ARG A 124 6.21 26.31 8.52
C ARG A 124 5.12 26.49 7.46
N GLU A 125 5.04 27.64 6.82
CA GLU A 125 3.96 28.02 5.90
C GLU A 125 3.87 27.12 4.67
N ASP A 126 5.01 26.63 4.17
CA ASP A 126 5.11 25.83 2.96
C ASP A 126 5.03 24.31 3.20
N ILE A 127 4.73 23.87 4.43
CA ILE A 127 4.62 22.45 4.76
C ILE A 127 3.45 21.78 4.03
N ILE A 128 3.65 20.54 3.61
CA ILE A 128 2.58 19.65 3.15
C ILE A 128 2.01 18.93 4.37
N TYR A 129 0.79 19.30 4.77
CA TYR A 129 0.08 18.67 5.88
C TYR A 129 -0.85 17.59 5.35
N VAL A 130 -0.77 16.35 5.87
CA VAL A 130 -1.50 15.19 5.35
C VAL A 130 -2.33 14.54 6.44
N SER A 131 -3.64 14.48 6.22
CA SER A 131 -4.59 13.78 7.09
C SER A 131 -5.14 12.54 6.40
N ILE A 132 -4.93 11.37 7.00
CA ILE A 132 -5.54 10.10 6.56
C ILE A 132 -6.61 9.71 7.56
N SER A 133 -7.84 9.53 7.10
CA SER A 133 -9.00 9.17 7.91
C SER A 133 -9.74 7.96 7.33
N GLY A 134 -10.65 7.36 8.08
CA GLY A 134 -11.51 6.28 7.58
C GLY A 134 -12.57 6.76 6.60
N PHE A 135 -13.26 7.87 6.98
CA PHE A 135 -14.49 8.31 6.31
C PHE A 135 -14.48 9.78 5.89
N GLY A 136 -13.35 10.49 6.06
CA GLY A 136 -13.29 11.94 5.93
C GLY A 136 -13.42 12.63 7.29
N GLU A 137 -13.36 13.96 7.26
CA GLU A 137 -13.43 14.81 8.47
C GLU A 137 -14.88 15.18 8.81
N ASP A 138 -15.78 15.12 7.83
CA ASP A 138 -17.19 15.51 7.93
C ASP A 138 -18.12 14.33 7.64
N GLY A 139 -19.41 14.50 7.96
CA GLY A 139 -20.44 13.52 7.68
C GLY A 139 -20.72 12.57 8.84
N PRO A 140 -21.72 11.67 8.65
CA PRO A 140 -22.28 10.87 9.76
C PRO A 140 -21.30 9.83 10.32
N PHE A 141 -20.27 9.45 9.59
CA PHE A 141 -19.27 8.46 10.00
C PHE A 141 -17.92 9.04 10.41
N ALA A 142 -17.70 10.35 10.32
CA ALA A 142 -16.40 11.00 10.56
C ALA A 142 -15.72 10.55 11.87
N HIS A 143 -16.49 10.33 12.94
CA HIS A 143 -15.96 9.93 14.25
C HIS A 143 -16.05 8.41 14.54
N GLN A 144 -16.55 7.62 13.60
CA GLN A 144 -16.66 6.18 13.78
C GLN A 144 -15.27 5.50 13.76
N ARG A 145 -15.20 4.38 14.49
CA ARG A 145 -14.02 3.52 14.47
C ARG A 145 -13.97 2.75 13.16
N VAL A 146 -12.77 2.65 12.59
CA VAL A 146 -12.56 2.02 11.30
C VAL A 146 -11.33 1.13 11.34
N TYR A 147 -11.45 0.02 10.65
CA TYR A 147 -10.38 -0.84 10.19
C TYR A 147 -10.72 -1.32 8.78
N ASP A 148 -9.74 -1.87 8.08
CA ASP A 148 -9.85 -2.37 6.71
C ASP A 148 -11.16 -3.13 6.40
N PRO A 149 -11.62 -4.14 7.19
CA PRO A 149 -12.86 -4.86 6.89
C PRO A 149 -14.10 -3.98 6.83
N VAL A 150 -14.14 -2.89 7.60
CA VAL A 150 -15.28 -1.95 7.59
C VAL A 150 -15.32 -1.21 6.24
N ILE A 151 -14.17 -0.81 5.73
CA ILE A 151 -14.06 -0.16 4.43
C ILE A 151 -14.36 -1.15 3.30
N GLN A 152 -13.89 -2.39 3.37
CA GLN A 152 -14.26 -3.42 2.39
C GLN A 152 -15.78 -3.60 2.29
N ALA A 153 -16.48 -3.57 3.42
CA ALA A 153 -17.93 -3.70 3.45
C ALA A 153 -18.67 -2.48 2.88
N LEU A 154 -18.22 -1.26 3.24
CA LEU A 154 -18.89 -0.01 2.87
C LEU A 154 -18.59 0.47 1.46
N SER A 155 -17.42 0.15 0.91
CA SER A 155 -17.02 0.58 -0.43
C SER A 155 -17.66 -0.21 -1.58
N GLY A 156 -18.37 -1.30 -1.28
CA GLY A 156 -18.88 -2.22 -2.28
C GLY A 156 -17.93 -3.36 -2.65
N LEU A 157 -16.68 -3.35 -2.18
CA LEU A 157 -15.68 -4.37 -2.50
C LEU A 157 -16.15 -5.78 -2.12
N ALA A 158 -16.71 -5.94 -0.91
CA ALA A 158 -17.22 -7.24 -0.46
C ALA A 158 -18.40 -7.74 -1.31
N ALA A 159 -19.22 -6.85 -1.87
CA ALA A 159 -20.31 -7.20 -2.77
C ALA A 159 -19.79 -7.62 -4.15
N ILE A 160 -18.75 -6.96 -4.67
CA ILE A 160 -18.07 -7.35 -5.92
C ILE A 160 -17.47 -8.76 -5.79
N GLN A 161 -16.95 -9.10 -4.61
CA GLN A 161 -16.37 -10.41 -4.28
C GLN A 161 -17.41 -11.47 -3.88
N ALA A 162 -18.71 -11.22 -4.11
CA ALA A 162 -19.75 -12.15 -3.72
C ALA A 162 -19.57 -13.52 -4.36
N ASP A 163 -19.91 -14.55 -3.60
CA ASP A 163 -19.92 -15.94 -4.09
C ASP A 163 -20.84 -16.09 -5.29
N GLY A 164 -20.35 -16.71 -6.36
CA GLY A 164 -21.07 -16.84 -7.62
C GLY A 164 -22.34 -17.70 -7.53
N GLU A 165 -22.38 -18.68 -6.62
CA GLU A 165 -23.52 -19.60 -6.44
C GLU A 165 -24.54 -19.05 -5.43
N THR A 166 -24.06 -18.59 -4.27
CA THR A 166 -24.92 -18.21 -3.15
C THR A 166 -25.22 -16.71 -3.10
N GLY A 167 -24.47 -15.89 -3.83
CA GLY A 167 -24.55 -14.42 -3.76
C GLY A 167 -24.05 -13.85 -2.42
N ARG A 168 -23.45 -14.64 -1.54
CA ARG A 168 -22.93 -14.19 -0.25
C ARG A 168 -21.73 -13.26 -0.43
N PRO A 169 -21.74 -12.00 0.08
CA PRO A 169 -20.58 -11.12 0.05
C PRO A 169 -19.38 -11.77 0.73
N LYS A 170 -18.19 -11.53 0.16
CA LYS A 170 -16.91 -12.06 0.67
C LYS A 170 -15.88 -10.95 0.83
N MET A 171 -15.07 -11.05 1.88
CA MET A 171 -13.90 -10.19 2.07
C MET A 171 -12.72 -10.71 1.26
N ILE A 172 -11.93 -9.80 0.67
CA ILE A 172 -10.58 -10.15 0.22
C ILE A 172 -9.73 -10.44 1.47
N ARG A 173 -9.01 -11.56 1.47
CA ARG A 173 -8.19 -12.02 2.61
C ARG A 173 -6.84 -11.31 2.73
N THR A 174 -6.82 -10.03 2.40
CA THR A 174 -5.68 -9.11 2.63
C THR A 174 -6.22 -7.70 2.80
N ILE A 175 -5.46 -6.84 3.45
CA ILE A 175 -5.88 -5.46 3.77
C ILE A 175 -5.73 -4.53 2.56
N ILE A 176 -6.63 -4.66 1.57
CA ILE A 176 -6.62 -3.86 0.34
C ILE A 176 -6.92 -2.38 0.59
N PRO A 177 -7.95 -1.98 1.35
CA PRO A 177 -8.18 -0.58 1.71
C PRO A 177 -6.97 0.12 2.31
N ASP A 178 -6.29 -0.49 3.26
CA ASP A 178 -5.08 0.09 3.86
C ASP A 178 -3.97 0.30 2.82
N LYS A 179 -3.71 -0.70 1.98
CA LYS A 179 -2.64 -0.66 0.98
C LYS A 179 -2.93 0.32 -0.16
N THR A 180 -4.17 0.37 -0.66
CA THR A 180 -4.58 1.34 -1.69
C THR A 180 -4.53 2.75 -1.16
N THR A 181 -4.96 2.97 0.09
CA THR A 181 -4.84 4.26 0.78
C THR A 181 -3.37 4.68 0.91
N ALA A 182 -2.48 3.75 1.26
CA ALA A 182 -1.04 4.04 1.37
C ALA A 182 -0.44 4.49 0.03
N VAL A 183 -0.72 3.77 -1.06
CA VAL A 183 -0.25 4.14 -2.41
C VAL A 183 -0.80 5.49 -2.84
N THR A 184 -2.10 5.73 -2.62
CA THR A 184 -2.75 7.01 -2.94
C THR A 184 -2.17 8.16 -2.10
N ALA A 185 -1.89 7.94 -0.82
CA ALA A 185 -1.27 8.93 0.05
C ALA A 185 0.16 9.28 -0.42
N ALA A 186 0.98 8.28 -0.72
CA ALA A 186 2.33 8.51 -1.26
C ALA A 186 2.30 9.29 -2.58
N GLN A 187 1.38 8.94 -3.50
CA GLN A 187 1.16 9.65 -4.75
C GLN A 187 0.70 11.10 -4.52
N ALA A 188 -0.26 11.32 -3.63
CA ALA A 188 -0.76 12.66 -3.32
C ALA A 188 0.31 13.54 -2.65
N ILE A 189 1.14 12.98 -1.77
CA ILE A 189 2.27 13.68 -1.16
C ILE A 189 3.29 14.11 -2.20
N THR A 190 3.69 13.21 -3.11
CA THR A 190 4.64 13.55 -4.18
C THR A 190 4.09 14.60 -5.13
N ALA A 191 2.78 14.53 -5.47
CA ALA A 191 2.11 15.55 -6.27
C ALA A 191 2.06 16.92 -5.55
N ALA A 192 1.83 16.91 -4.23
CA ALA A 192 1.82 18.13 -3.42
C ALA A 192 3.22 18.76 -3.31
N LEU A 193 4.27 17.94 -3.13
CA LEU A 193 5.66 18.39 -3.16
C LEU A 193 6.03 19.00 -4.52
N PHE A 194 5.66 18.34 -5.62
CA PHE A 194 5.86 18.90 -6.97
C PHE A 194 5.13 20.22 -7.19
N ALA A 195 3.89 20.34 -6.70
CA ALA A 195 3.15 21.60 -6.75
C ALA A 195 3.84 22.69 -5.92
N ARG A 196 4.35 22.37 -4.73
CA ARG A 196 5.11 23.27 -3.86
C ARG A 196 6.37 23.80 -4.55
N GLU A 197 7.12 22.96 -5.24
CA GLU A 197 8.30 23.39 -6.00
C GLU A 197 7.96 24.50 -7.01
N ARG A 198 6.78 24.46 -7.61
CA ARG A 198 6.33 25.43 -8.61
C ARG A 198 5.67 26.67 -8.01
N THR A 199 4.93 26.50 -6.92
CA THR A 199 4.09 27.57 -6.33
C THR A 199 4.69 28.19 -5.09
N ARG A 200 5.67 27.53 -4.46
CA ARG A 200 6.25 27.86 -3.15
C ARG A 200 5.21 27.91 -2.02
N LYS A 201 4.10 27.18 -2.17
CA LYS A 201 3.02 27.13 -1.18
C LYS A 201 2.80 25.67 -0.73
N GLY A 202 2.68 25.51 0.60
CA GLY A 202 2.21 24.27 1.20
C GLY A 202 0.71 24.08 1.00
N GLN A 203 0.23 22.89 1.31
CA GLN A 203 -1.20 22.58 1.23
C GLN A 203 -1.60 21.46 2.20
N HIS A 204 -2.89 21.38 2.49
CA HIS A 204 -3.48 20.28 3.24
C HIS A 204 -3.99 19.21 2.27
N VAL A 205 -3.42 18.01 2.37
CA VAL A 205 -3.90 16.81 1.64
C VAL A 205 -4.80 16.02 2.58
N LYS A 206 -6.08 15.92 2.25
CA LYS A 206 -7.08 15.15 3.00
C LYS A 206 -7.41 13.88 2.24
N LEU A 207 -7.28 12.74 2.89
CA LEU A 207 -7.52 11.44 2.29
C LEU A 207 -8.42 10.58 3.20
N ALA A 208 -9.51 10.05 2.63
CA ALA A 208 -10.35 9.08 3.30
C ALA A 208 -10.16 7.69 2.68
N MET A 209 -10.08 6.65 3.53
CA MET A 209 -9.99 5.26 3.06
C MET A 209 -11.20 4.87 2.23
N LEU A 210 -12.40 5.32 2.63
CA LEU A 210 -13.64 5.04 1.90
C LEU A 210 -13.62 5.65 0.50
N ASP A 211 -13.25 6.94 0.38
CA ASP A 211 -13.19 7.65 -0.89
C ASP A 211 -12.15 7.01 -1.81
N THR A 212 -10.99 6.64 -1.24
CA THR A 212 -9.94 5.93 -1.97
C THR A 212 -10.45 4.63 -2.57
N MET A 213 -11.17 3.83 -1.78
CA MET A 213 -11.69 2.54 -2.26
C MET A 213 -12.79 2.70 -3.29
N VAL A 214 -13.72 3.64 -3.10
CA VAL A 214 -14.77 3.91 -4.10
C VAL A 214 -14.14 4.38 -5.41
N ALA A 215 -13.17 5.30 -5.36
CA ALA A 215 -12.45 5.76 -6.54
C ALA A 215 -11.66 4.63 -7.22
N TYR A 216 -11.00 3.76 -6.45
CA TYR A 216 -10.26 2.61 -6.96
C TYR A 216 -11.15 1.58 -7.67
N LEU A 217 -12.34 1.33 -7.14
CA LEU A 217 -13.29 0.36 -7.72
C LEU A 217 -14.04 0.91 -8.94
N TRP A 218 -14.07 2.24 -9.12
CA TRP A 218 -14.93 2.88 -10.11
C TRP A 218 -14.64 2.48 -11.57
N PRO A 219 -13.39 2.41 -12.03
CA PRO A 219 -13.07 2.15 -13.44
C PRO A 219 -13.56 0.79 -13.98
N GLU A 220 -13.77 -0.20 -13.10
CA GLU A 220 -14.18 -1.55 -13.53
C GLU A 220 -15.32 -2.08 -12.66
N GLY A 221 -15.10 -2.30 -11.36
CA GLY A 221 -16.10 -2.93 -10.50
C GLY A 221 -17.40 -2.16 -10.33
N MET A 222 -17.38 -0.84 -10.55
CA MET A 222 -18.53 0.07 -10.48
C MET A 222 -18.85 0.78 -11.80
N ALA A 223 -18.23 0.37 -12.90
CA ALA A 223 -18.37 1.05 -14.20
C ALA A 223 -19.83 1.18 -14.65
N GLY A 224 -20.68 0.20 -14.37
CA GLY A 224 -22.12 0.24 -14.67
C GLY A 224 -22.89 1.37 -14.00
N MET A 225 -22.33 1.97 -12.92
CA MET A 225 -22.95 3.10 -12.20
C MET A 225 -22.58 4.47 -12.81
N THR A 226 -21.72 4.50 -13.82
CA THR A 226 -21.24 5.74 -14.46
C THR A 226 -22.32 6.43 -15.28
N LEU A 227 -23.23 5.66 -15.90
CA LEU A 227 -24.27 6.18 -16.79
C LEU A 227 -25.55 6.44 -16.00
N VAL A 228 -25.89 7.70 -15.77
CA VAL A 228 -27.09 8.12 -15.03
C VAL A 228 -28.29 8.25 -15.99
N GLY A 229 -29.46 7.75 -15.55
CA GLY A 229 -30.74 7.92 -16.27
C GLY A 229 -30.98 6.97 -17.44
N ARG A 230 -30.05 6.10 -17.74
CA ARG A 230 -30.24 4.92 -18.59
C ARG A 230 -29.60 3.75 -17.87
N GLU A 231 -30.43 2.97 -17.18
CA GLU A 231 -29.94 1.77 -16.51
C GLU A 231 -29.42 0.81 -17.57
N VAL A 232 -28.09 0.76 -17.67
CA VAL A 232 -27.41 -0.34 -18.32
C VAL A 232 -27.56 -1.51 -17.35
N LYS A 233 -28.15 -2.63 -17.77
CA LYS A 233 -28.14 -3.85 -16.96
C LYS A 233 -26.71 -4.04 -16.46
N ALA A 234 -26.52 -4.04 -15.14
CA ALA A 234 -25.22 -4.22 -14.55
C ALA A 234 -24.59 -5.48 -15.16
N GLN A 235 -23.62 -5.28 -16.04
CA GLN A 235 -22.76 -6.37 -16.44
C GLN A 235 -22.01 -6.78 -15.15
N ARG A 236 -22.00 -8.06 -14.87
CA ARG A 236 -21.12 -8.59 -13.84
C ARG A 236 -19.71 -8.09 -14.16
N ALA A 237 -18.96 -7.75 -13.12
CA ALA A 237 -17.53 -7.42 -13.28
C ALA A 237 -16.86 -8.45 -14.21
N GLN A 238 -15.94 -8.01 -15.07
CA GLN A 238 -15.33 -8.88 -16.10
C GLN A 238 -14.71 -10.16 -15.52
N LEU A 239 -14.32 -10.13 -14.25
CA LEU A 239 -13.76 -11.28 -13.50
C LEU A 239 -14.81 -11.97 -12.61
N SER A 240 -16.11 -11.72 -12.81
CA SER A 240 -17.17 -12.33 -12.01
C SER A 240 -17.25 -13.86 -12.13
N PRO A 241 -16.94 -14.49 -13.27
CA PRO A 241 -16.54 -15.88 -13.26
C PRO A 241 -15.07 -15.97 -12.83
N ASP A 242 -14.79 -16.82 -11.85
CA ASP A 242 -13.43 -17.11 -11.44
C ASP A 242 -12.67 -17.75 -12.63
N LEU A 243 -11.52 -17.18 -12.98
CA LEU A 243 -10.66 -17.69 -14.06
C LEU A 243 -9.60 -18.69 -13.56
N ILE A 244 -9.87 -19.34 -12.46
CA ILE A 244 -9.02 -20.39 -11.90
C ILE A 244 -9.59 -21.76 -12.29
N PHE A 245 -8.77 -22.54 -12.99
CA PHE A 245 -9.13 -23.86 -13.48
C PHE A 245 -8.31 -24.92 -12.78
N ALA A 246 -8.97 -25.99 -12.34
CA ALA A 246 -8.31 -27.17 -11.82
C ALA A 246 -7.62 -27.96 -12.96
N THR A 247 -6.46 -28.51 -12.66
CA THR A 247 -5.73 -29.49 -13.46
C THR A 247 -5.54 -30.77 -12.65
N THR A 248 -4.87 -31.77 -13.18
CA THR A 248 -4.65 -33.03 -12.43
C THR A 248 -3.71 -32.84 -11.23
N ASP A 249 -2.91 -31.78 -11.19
CA ASP A 249 -1.84 -31.55 -10.21
C ASP A 249 -1.85 -30.16 -9.54
N GLY A 250 -2.84 -29.33 -9.87
CA GLY A 250 -2.91 -27.99 -9.28
C GLY A 250 -3.98 -27.11 -9.91
N TYR A 251 -3.65 -25.83 -10.07
CA TYR A 251 -4.53 -24.83 -10.65
C TYR A 251 -3.76 -23.92 -11.60
N ILE A 252 -4.41 -23.52 -12.69
CA ILE A 252 -3.92 -22.50 -13.61
C ILE A 252 -4.97 -21.44 -13.85
N THR A 253 -4.55 -20.27 -14.32
CA THR A 253 -5.43 -19.30 -14.95
C THR A 253 -5.17 -19.29 -16.45
N ALA A 254 -6.22 -19.14 -17.25
CA ALA A 254 -6.14 -18.95 -18.69
C ALA A 254 -7.31 -18.07 -19.15
N GLY A 255 -7.06 -17.17 -20.07
CA GLY A 255 -8.10 -16.25 -20.54
C GLY A 255 -7.94 -15.88 -21.99
N ALA A 256 -9.06 -15.83 -22.72
CA ALA A 256 -9.13 -15.36 -24.10
C ALA A 256 -10.15 -14.22 -24.18
N VAL A 257 -9.69 -13.02 -24.48
CA VAL A 257 -10.52 -11.81 -24.66
C VAL A 257 -10.73 -11.52 -26.14
N SER A 258 -9.65 -11.49 -26.93
CA SER A 258 -9.68 -11.23 -28.36
C SER A 258 -10.08 -12.48 -29.18
N ASN A 259 -10.40 -12.28 -30.45
CA ASN A 259 -10.67 -13.39 -31.36
C ASN A 259 -9.43 -14.27 -31.58
N ILE A 260 -8.25 -13.67 -31.66
CA ILE A 260 -6.98 -14.39 -31.85
C ILE A 260 -6.70 -15.29 -30.65
N GLU A 261 -6.88 -14.78 -29.43
CA GLU A 261 -6.70 -15.57 -28.20
C GLU A 261 -7.76 -16.68 -28.08
N TRP A 262 -9.01 -16.42 -28.53
CA TRP A 262 -10.05 -17.46 -28.57
C TRP A 262 -9.70 -18.60 -29.54
N GLU A 263 -9.25 -18.26 -30.75
CA GLU A 263 -8.75 -19.26 -31.69
C GLU A 263 -7.57 -20.05 -31.11
N GLY A 264 -6.63 -19.35 -30.48
CA GLY A 264 -5.51 -19.96 -29.77
C GLY A 264 -5.96 -20.92 -28.67
N LEU A 265 -6.92 -20.51 -27.86
CA LEU A 265 -7.50 -21.36 -26.80
C LEU A 265 -8.15 -22.62 -27.38
N CYS A 266 -8.98 -22.50 -28.40
CA CYS A 266 -9.62 -23.63 -29.04
C CYS A 266 -8.60 -24.62 -29.62
N LYS A 267 -7.51 -24.12 -30.24
CA LYS A 267 -6.41 -24.95 -30.74
C LYS A 267 -5.63 -25.63 -29.61
N ALA A 268 -5.29 -24.86 -28.54
CA ALA A 268 -4.57 -25.40 -27.41
C ALA A 268 -5.32 -26.55 -26.70
N LEU A 269 -6.65 -26.43 -26.66
CA LEU A 269 -7.54 -27.40 -26.01
C LEU A 269 -8.01 -28.55 -26.92
N ASP A 270 -7.64 -28.55 -28.21
CA ASP A 270 -8.12 -29.46 -29.23
C ASP A 270 -9.67 -29.41 -29.35
N ARG A 271 -10.21 -28.19 -29.41
CA ARG A 271 -11.66 -27.92 -29.46
C ARG A 271 -11.99 -26.93 -30.58
N GLN A 272 -11.49 -27.15 -31.79
CA GLN A 272 -11.72 -26.29 -32.94
C GLN A 272 -13.19 -26.14 -33.28
N GLU A 273 -14.02 -27.12 -32.97
CA GLU A 273 -15.47 -27.07 -33.14
C GLU A 273 -16.16 -25.95 -32.36
N TRP A 274 -15.51 -25.41 -31.33
CA TRP A 274 -16.03 -24.26 -30.59
C TRP A 274 -15.96 -22.96 -31.39
N LEU A 275 -15.15 -22.91 -32.44
CA LEU A 275 -15.06 -21.75 -33.34
C LEU A 275 -16.32 -21.57 -34.20
N ASP A 276 -17.00 -22.68 -34.49
CA ASP A 276 -18.23 -22.69 -35.29
C ASP A 276 -19.50 -22.60 -34.43
N ASP A 277 -19.34 -22.54 -33.09
CA ASP A 277 -20.45 -22.43 -32.17
C ASP A 277 -20.97 -20.99 -32.08
N GLU A 278 -22.23 -20.77 -32.52
CA GLU A 278 -22.88 -19.45 -32.51
C GLU A 278 -22.87 -18.77 -31.13
N ARG A 279 -22.83 -19.54 -30.04
CA ARG A 279 -22.76 -19.03 -28.65
C ARG A 279 -21.44 -18.32 -28.35
N PHE A 280 -20.40 -18.54 -29.16
CA PHE A 280 -19.05 -18.02 -28.96
C PHE A 280 -18.53 -17.23 -30.17
N ALA A 281 -19.35 -16.95 -31.13
CA ALA A 281 -18.98 -16.36 -32.42
C ALA A 281 -18.31 -14.98 -32.30
N THR A 282 -18.81 -14.11 -31.42
CA THR A 282 -18.25 -12.79 -31.21
C THR A 282 -17.72 -12.63 -29.79
N VAL A 283 -16.92 -11.60 -29.55
CA VAL A 283 -16.45 -11.22 -28.19
C VAL A 283 -17.64 -11.01 -27.25
N ASN A 284 -18.72 -10.38 -27.73
CA ASN A 284 -19.92 -10.15 -26.93
C ASN A 284 -20.64 -11.48 -26.61
N ASP A 285 -20.78 -12.40 -27.58
CA ASP A 285 -21.43 -13.69 -27.36
C ASP A 285 -20.64 -14.52 -26.34
N ARG A 286 -19.31 -14.49 -26.40
CA ARG A 286 -18.42 -15.14 -25.42
C ARG A 286 -18.56 -14.53 -24.02
N ALA A 287 -18.81 -13.21 -23.93
CA ALA A 287 -19.03 -12.55 -22.65
C ALA A 287 -20.41 -12.90 -22.06
N VAL A 288 -21.46 -12.92 -22.87
CA VAL A 288 -22.81 -13.30 -22.48
C VAL A 288 -22.85 -14.77 -22.01
N ASN A 289 -22.14 -15.66 -22.69
CA ASN A 289 -22.07 -17.09 -22.40
C ASN A 289 -20.86 -17.48 -21.55
N ALA A 290 -20.26 -16.54 -20.79
CA ALA A 290 -19.03 -16.75 -20.06
C ALA A 290 -19.10 -17.95 -19.11
N THR A 291 -20.19 -18.10 -18.35
CA THR A 291 -20.35 -19.22 -17.40
C THR A 291 -20.24 -20.58 -18.10
N LEU A 292 -20.93 -20.76 -19.23
CA LEU A 292 -20.86 -22.00 -20.01
C LEU A 292 -19.47 -22.22 -20.60
N ARG A 293 -18.92 -21.17 -21.24
CA ARG A 293 -17.59 -21.23 -21.85
C ARG A 293 -16.51 -21.64 -20.84
N LEU A 294 -16.54 -21.07 -19.65
CA LEU A 294 -15.56 -21.36 -18.60
C LEU A 294 -15.75 -22.75 -18.01
N ALA A 295 -16.98 -23.22 -17.86
CA ALA A 295 -17.26 -24.61 -17.44
C ALA A 295 -16.68 -25.61 -18.46
N MET A 296 -16.97 -25.43 -19.76
CA MET A 296 -16.42 -26.27 -20.84
C MET A 296 -14.87 -26.22 -20.87
N THR A 297 -14.28 -25.04 -20.69
CA THR A 297 -12.81 -24.87 -20.60
C THR A 297 -12.26 -25.64 -19.40
N GLY A 298 -12.87 -25.51 -18.23
CA GLY A 298 -12.45 -26.20 -17.01
C GLY A 298 -12.52 -27.71 -17.11
N GLU A 299 -13.57 -28.26 -17.75
CA GLU A 299 -13.69 -29.71 -18.00
C GLU A 299 -12.51 -30.27 -18.80
N VAL A 300 -12.06 -29.53 -19.80
CA VAL A 300 -10.90 -29.92 -20.62
C VAL A 300 -9.60 -29.77 -19.83
N LEU A 301 -9.40 -28.66 -19.13
CA LEU A 301 -8.16 -28.40 -18.38
C LEU A 301 -7.97 -29.40 -17.23
N ALA A 302 -9.05 -29.93 -16.66
CA ALA A 302 -9.00 -30.97 -15.63
C ALA A 302 -8.42 -32.32 -16.09
N THR A 303 -8.19 -32.53 -17.39
CA THR A 303 -7.76 -33.82 -17.96
C THR A 303 -6.25 -34.06 -17.97
N ASN A 304 -5.44 -32.98 -17.80
CA ASN A 304 -3.98 -33.09 -17.82
C ASN A 304 -3.33 -32.17 -16.75
N SER A 305 -2.00 -32.25 -16.66
CA SER A 305 -1.20 -31.47 -15.72
C SER A 305 -1.14 -29.99 -16.07
N SER A 306 -0.83 -29.15 -15.08
CA SER A 306 -0.60 -27.72 -15.26
C SER A 306 0.50 -27.45 -16.28
N GLU A 307 1.63 -28.16 -16.20
CA GLU A 307 2.76 -28.01 -17.14
C GLU A 307 2.32 -28.29 -18.60
N TYR A 308 1.58 -29.39 -18.81
CA TYR A 308 1.07 -29.76 -20.13
C TYR A 308 0.21 -28.64 -20.73
N TRP A 309 -0.75 -28.12 -19.97
CA TRP A 309 -1.66 -27.09 -20.47
C TRP A 309 -0.97 -25.74 -20.66
N LEU A 310 -0.12 -25.32 -19.74
CA LEU A 310 0.61 -24.05 -19.84
C LEU A 310 1.49 -24.02 -21.09
N ALA A 311 2.22 -25.10 -21.38
CA ALA A 311 3.04 -25.19 -22.60
C ALA A 311 2.20 -25.08 -23.89
N ARG A 312 1.02 -25.70 -23.94
CA ARG A 312 0.14 -25.66 -25.11
C ARG A 312 -0.53 -24.29 -25.28
N LEU A 313 -0.98 -23.67 -24.20
CA LEU A 313 -1.61 -22.36 -24.20
C LEU A 313 -0.60 -21.28 -24.62
N ASP A 314 0.58 -21.28 -24.05
CA ASP A 314 1.67 -20.36 -24.39
C ASP A 314 2.06 -20.47 -25.89
N ALA A 315 2.22 -21.69 -26.41
CA ALA A 315 2.52 -21.96 -27.81
C ALA A 315 1.46 -21.41 -28.78
N GLN A 316 0.23 -21.19 -28.33
CA GLN A 316 -0.86 -20.59 -29.10
C GLN A 316 -1.11 -19.12 -28.74
N GLY A 317 -0.24 -18.48 -27.95
CA GLY A 317 -0.35 -17.07 -27.56
C GLY A 317 -1.54 -16.76 -26.63
N VAL A 318 -2.01 -17.75 -25.88
CA VAL A 318 -3.08 -17.57 -24.90
C VAL A 318 -2.49 -17.13 -23.57
N PRO A 319 -2.90 -15.98 -23.00
CA PRO A 319 -2.47 -15.57 -21.67
C PRO A 319 -2.80 -16.63 -20.61
N CYS A 320 -1.79 -17.17 -19.97
CA CYS A 320 -1.94 -18.20 -18.94
C CYS A 320 -0.82 -18.12 -17.90
N ALA A 321 -1.09 -18.65 -16.70
CA ALA A 321 -0.11 -18.73 -15.63
C ALA A 321 -0.49 -19.84 -14.62
N PRO A 322 0.48 -20.45 -13.92
CA PRO A 322 0.17 -21.28 -12.76
C PRO A 322 -0.36 -20.43 -11.60
N VAL A 323 -1.25 -20.97 -10.78
CA VAL A 323 -1.66 -20.37 -9.52
C VAL A 323 -0.64 -20.77 -8.45
N LEU A 324 0.28 -19.87 -8.14
CA LEU A 324 1.38 -20.12 -7.21
C LEU A 324 0.91 -20.06 -5.75
N SER A 325 1.48 -20.93 -4.90
CA SER A 325 1.45 -20.72 -3.46
C SER A 325 2.30 -19.51 -3.06
N ARG A 326 2.16 -19.02 -1.82
CA ARG A 326 3.00 -17.92 -1.31
C ARG A 326 4.48 -18.33 -1.21
N GLU A 327 4.73 -19.59 -0.97
CA GLU A 327 6.05 -20.19 -0.92
C GLU A 327 6.69 -20.25 -2.32
N ASP A 328 5.94 -20.68 -3.34
CA ASP A 328 6.43 -20.78 -4.73
C ASP A 328 6.80 -19.40 -5.33
N VAL A 329 6.12 -18.34 -4.90
CA VAL A 329 6.49 -16.96 -5.31
C VAL A 329 7.94 -16.63 -4.96
N LEU A 330 8.47 -17.17 -3.86
CA LEU A 330 9.81 -16.84 -3.38
C LEU A 330 10.95 -17.37 -4.29
N THR A 331 10.66 -18.40 -5.07
CA THR A 331 11.63 -19.07 -5.96
C THR A 331 11.20 -19.03 -7.43
N HIS A 332 10.18 -18.24 -7.75
CA HIS A 332 9.70 -18.15 -9.13
C HIS A 332 10.76 -17.47 -10.03
N PRO A 333 11.13 -18.06 -11.19
CA PRO A 333 12.22 -17.57 -12.03
C PRO A 333 12.09 -16.11 -12.46
N GLN A 334 10.87 -15.64 -12.74
CA GLN A 334 10.66 -14.23 -13.10
C GLN A 334 10.84 -13.28 -11.90
N ILE A 335 10.52 -13.72 -10.68
CA ILE A 335 10.75 -12.94 -9.45
C ILE A 335 12.26 -12.83 -9.18
N GLU A 336 12.99 -13.92 -9.37
CA GLU A 336 14.46 -13.95 -9.27
C GLU A 336 15.11 -13.08 -10.35
N ALA A 337 14.73 -13.23 -11.61
CA ALA A 337 15.23 -12.43 -12.74
C ALA A 337 14.98 -10.93 -12.54
N ASN A 338 13.85 -10.56 -11.93
CA ASN A 338 13.55 -9.17 -11.57
C ASN A 338 14.41 -8.65 -10.40
N GLY A 339 15.10 -9.52 -9.66
CA GLY A 339 15.83 -9.16 -8.45
C GLY A 339 14.90 -8.48 -7.42
N LEU A 340 13.67 -9.02 -7.28
CA LEU A 340 12.66 -8.37 -6.45
C LEU A 340 12.92 -8.54 -4.96
N LEU A 341 13.38 -9.73 -4.54
CA LEU A 341 13.56 -10.07 -3.14
C LEU A 341 15.01 -9.85 -2.71
N SER A 342 15.19 -9.21 -1.57
CA SER A 342 16.49 -8.99 -0.91
C SER A 342 16.49 -9.60 0.48
N GLU A 343 17.61 -10.19 0.88
CA GLU A 343 17.85 -10.66 2.24
C GLU A 343 18.95 -9.83 2.88
N TYR A 344 18.76 -9.46 4.13
CA TYR A 344 19.73 -8.71 4.91
C TYR A 344 19.55 -8.95 6.42
N GLU A 345 20.57 -8.59 7.20
CA GLU A 345 20.55 -8.72 8.65
C GLU A 345 19.83 -7.52 9.28
N HIS A 346 18.86 -7.83 10.14
CA HIS A 346 18.17 -6.85 10.99
C HIS A 346 18.74 -6.98 12.40
N PRO A 347 19.13 -5.89 13.08
CA PRO A 347 19.81 -5.96 14.38
C PRO A 347 19.08 -6.77 15.46
N ILE A 348 17.73 -6.73 15.44
CA ILE A 348 16.88 -7.42 16.42
C ILE A 348 16.37 -8.75 15.85
N ALA A 349 15.86 -8.75 14.61
CA ALA A 349 15.18 -9.91 14.05
C ALA A 349 16.12 -10.93 13.37
N GLY A 350 17.42 -10.61 13.22
CA GLY A 350 18.37 -11.42 12.44
C GLY A 350 18.06 -11.38 10.95
N ARG A 351 18.37 -12.43 10.23
CA ARG A 351 18.17 -12.49 8.77
C ARG A 351 16.70 -12.39 8.39
N ILE A 352 16.37 -11.38 7.58
CA ILE A 352 15.02 -11.11 7.06
C ILE A 352 15.03 -11.02 5.54
N ARG A 353 13.86 -11.20 4.94
CA ARG A 353 13.63 -11.07 3.51
C ARG A 353 12.54 -10.04 3.24
N GLN A 354 12.79 -9.12 2.32
CA GLN A 354 11.79 -8.13 1.89
C GLN A 354 11.88 -7.87 0.39
N PRO A 355 10.77 -7.47 -0.26
CA PRO A 355 10.86 -6.96 -1.62
C PRO A 355 11.50 -5.57 -1.60
N ARG A 356 12.36 -5.28 -2.59
CA ARG A 356 12.79 -3.90 -2.87
C ARG A 356 11.58 -3.05 -3.29
N PRO A 357 11.72 -1.70 -3.35
CA PRO A 357 10.74 -0.85 -4.00
C PRO A 357 10.44 -1.33 -5.42
N ALA A 358 9.14 -1.36 -5.79
CA ALA A 358 8.72 -1.90 -7.09
C ALA A 358 9.19 -1.02 -8.26
N ALA A 359 9.07 0.31 -8.12
CA ALA A 359 9.55 1.27 -9.11
C ALA A 359 11.09 1.32 -9.12
N ARG A 360 11.66 1.37 -10.33
CA ARG A 360 13.10 1.56 -10.57
C ARG A 360 13.30 2.89 -11.25
N PHE A 361 14.14 3.73 -10.65
CA PHE A 361 14.56 5.01 -11.22
C PHE A 361 16.03 4.86 -11.67
N ASP A 362 16.34 5.18 -12.91
CA ASP A 362 17.67 5.00 -13.50
C ASP A 362 18.67 6.05 -13.01
N GLN A 363 18.23 7.28 -12.78
CA GLN A 363 19.06 8.39 -12.33
C GLN A 363 19.08 8.57 -10.81
N THR A 364 17.96 8.25 -10.15
CA THR A 364 17.78 8.41 -8.71
C THR A 364 17.24 7.10 -8.12
N PRO A 365 18.05 6.04 -8.02
CA PRO A 365 17.57 4.72 -7.65
C PRO A 365 17.00 4.69 -6.25
N SER A 366 15.77 4.16 -6.13
CA SER A 366 15.14 3.87 -4.84
C SER A 366 15.67 2.57 -4.26
N ALA A 367 15.86 2.53 -2.94
CA ALA A 367 16.39 1.38 -2.23
C ALA A 367 15.83 1.28 -0.80
N ILE A 368 16.04 0.15 -0.14
CA ILE A 368 15.89 0.06 1.31
C ILE A 368 17.09 0.77 1.92
N GLN A 369 16.89 1.96 2.49
CA GLN A 369 17.96 2.82 3.02
C GLN A 369 18.51 2.30 4.35
N ARG A 370 17.64 1.74 5.19
CA ARG A 370 18.00 1.18 6.51
C ARG A 370 16.96 0.15 6.98
N HIS A 371 17.29 -0.63 7.99
CA HIS A 371 16.33 -1.53 8.65
C HIS A 371 15.18 -0.76 9.31
N ALA A 372 14.10 -1.47 9.65
CA ALA A 372 13.01 -0.89 10.45
C ALA A 372 13.50 -0.63 11.88
N PRO A 373 13.30 0.58 12.45
CA PRO A 373 13.97 0.96 13.69
C PRO A 373 13.37 0.31 14.92
N ALA A 374 14.19 0.07 15.96
CA ALA A 374 13.71 -0.11 17.33
C ALA A 374 12.94 1.13 17.80
N LEU A 375 12.13 0.99 18.85
CA LEU A 375 11.43 2.13 19.42
C LEU A 375 12.44 3.12 20.00
N GLY A 376 12.40 4.37 19.54
CA GLY A 376 13.30 5.43 19.98
C GLY A 376 14.78 5.25 19.58
N GLU A 377 15.10 4.35 18.67
CA GLU A 377 16.48 4.06 18.24
C GLU A 377 17.29 5.31 17.90
N HIS A 378 16.63 6.34 17.38
CA HIS A 378 17.28 7.57 16.92
C HIS A 378 17.01 8.77 17.85
N ASN A 379 16.53 8.56 19.10
CA ASN A 379 16.23 9.63 20.04
C ASN A 379 17.42 10.57 20.25
N ALA A 380 18.61 10.02 20.52
CA ALA A 380 19.80 10.82 20.80
C ALA A 380 20.25 11.62 19.58
N GLU A 381 20.30 11.00 18.41
CA GLU A 381 20.69 11.59 17.13
C GLU A 381 19.76 12.75 16.75
N LEU A 382 18.44 12.51 16.74
CA LEU A 382 17.43 13.49 16.36
C LEU A 382 17.39 14.71 17.28
N LEU A 383 17.53 14.49 18.60
CA LEU A 383 17.59 15.58 19.55
C LEU A 383 18.89 16.39 19.43
N GLU A 384 20.00 15.75 19.07
CA GLU A 384 21.26 16.46 18.78
C GLU A 384 21.14 17.32 17.52
N GLU A 385 20.54 16.82 16.45
CA GLU A 385 20.21 17.60 15.25
C GLU A 385 19.36 18.86 15.56
N LEU A 386 18.46 18.74 16.55
CA LEU A 386 17.63 19.85 17.02
C LEU A 386 18.35 20.79 18.02
N GLY A 387 19.63 20.52 18.36
CA GLY A 387 20.43 21.35 19.25
C GLY A 387 20.28 21.03 20.74
N TYR A 388 19.64 19.93 21.10
CA TYR A 388 19.52 19.48 22.50
C TYR A 388 20.82 18.83 22.95
N ASN A 389 21.57 19.47 23.81
CA ASN A 389 22.83 18.94 24.33
C ASN A 389 22.63 17.72 25.24
N GLN A 390 23.72 17.01 25.55
CA GLN A 390 23.68 15.78 26.33
C GLN A 390 22.99 15.96 27.70
N GLN A 391 23.25 17.09 28.39
CA GLN A 391 22.64 17.36 29.70
C GLN A 391 21.10 17.50 29.57
N ARG A 392 20.63 18.23 28.55
CA ARG A 392 19.19 18.39 28.31
C ARG A 392 18.54 17.09 27.91
N ARG A 393 19.18 16.27 27.08
CA ARG A 393 18.68 14.93 26.72
C ARG A 393 18.53 14.03 27.95
N GLN A 394 19.51 14.05 28.88
CA GLN A 394 19.40 13.28 30.12
C GLN A 394 18.23 13.75 31.00
N GLN A 395 18.01 15.08 31.13
CA GLN A 395 16.85 15.62 31.85
C GLN A 395 15.51 15.16 31.25
N LEU A 396 15.40 15.07 29.92
CA LEU A 396 14.21 14.60 29.24
C LEU A 396 13.96 13.10 29.48
N ILE A 397 15.01 12.28 29.55
CA ILE A 397 14.92 10.87 29.93
C ILE A 397 14.44 10.74 31.39
N ASP A 398 15.07 11.46 32.31
CA ASP A 398 14.74 11.41 33.74
C ASP A 398 13.31 11.89 34.04
N ALA A 399 12.79 12.81 33.20
CA ALA A 399 11.41 13.31 33.25
C ALA A 399 10.39 12.41 32.52
N GLY A 400 10.81 11.32 31.88
CA GLY A 400 9.93 10.42 31.14
C GLY A 400 9.29 11.06 29.89
N VAL A 401 9.98 12.04 29.29
CA VAL A 401 9.58 12.68 28.03
C VAL A 401 10.01 11.85 26.84
N ILE A 402 11.18 11.25 26.92
CA ILE A 402 11.75 10.31 25.94
C ILE A 402 12.25 9.05 26.63
N GLU A 403 12.40 7.96 25.89
CA GLU A 403 13.12 6.78 26.38
C GLU A 403 14.63 6.89 26.06
N LYS A 404 15.42 6.16 26.84
CA LYS A 404 16.82 5.94 26.49
C LYS A 404 16.83 5.03 25.26
N GLY A 405 17.21 5.56 24.11
CA GLY A 405 17.38 4.81 22.87
C GLY A 405 18.55 3.81 22.93
#